data_2e130e2a4461c273ec89e6b6fb65762e
#
_entry.id   2e130e2a4461c273ec89e6b6fb65762e
#
_cell.length_a   1.000
_cell.length_b   1.000
_cell.length_c   1.000
_cell.angle_alpha   90.00
_cell.angle_beta   90.00
_cell.angle_gamma   90.00
#
_symmetry.space_group_name_H-M   'P 1'
#
loop_
_entity.id
_entity.type
_entity.pdbx_description
1 polymer ?
#
loop_
_entity_poly.entity_id
_entity_poly.type
_entity_poly.pdbx_seq_one_letter_code
_entity_poly.pdbx_strand_id
1 'polypeptide(L)'
;ATATQSAGGSLDEETRARLGKEPVLVEYARSFFPVILIVFMLRSFLVEPFRIPSGSMIPTLWTGDFILVNKFAYGIRLPILNAKIMNIGEPKRGDVVVFRYPEDPSTDYIKRVIGVPGDRISYHDKTVFINGVAAGQQFVGPYTEFPTGIPLPSRLEVESLGEKQHILVIHPGFAGRLEQGEWTVPQGGYFMMGDNRDNSNDSRAWGFVPEKNLVGKAGMIWMNWN
;
A
#
# COMPACT_ATOMS: atom_id res chain seq x y z
N ALA A 1 -50.32 63.54 -33.30
CA ALA A 1 -49.54 63.22 -32.12
C ALA A 1 -49.85 61.78 -31.71
N THR A 2 -48.92 60.83 -32.00
CA THR A 2 -49.07 59.44 -31.73
C THR A 2 -48.14 59.12 -30.55
N ALA A 3 -48.72 58.82 -29.45
CA ALA A 3 -47.95 58.38 -28.21
C ALA A 3 -47.53 56.94 -28.36
N THR A 4 -46.25 56.72 -28.39
CA THR A 4 -45.63 55.39 -28.31
C THR A 4 -45.60 55.01 -26.84
N GLN A 5 -46.51 54.11 -26.42
CA GLN A 5 -46.42 53.46 -25.12
C GLN A 5 -45.29 52.42 -25.12
N SER A 6 -44.28 52.68 -24.33
CA SER A 6 -43.23 51.73 -24.04
C SER A 6 -43.80 50.63 -23.11
N ALA A 7 -43.99 49.44 -23.66
CA ALA A 7 -44.30 48.23 -22.89
C ALA A 7 -43.06 47.76 -22.11
N GLY A 8 -42.77 48.40 -21.02
CA GLY A 8 -41.86 47.90 -19.98
C GLY A 8 -42.61 46.94 -19.10
N GLY A 9 -42.79 45.69 -19.50
CA GLY A 9 -43.36 44.65 -18.67
C GLY A 9 -42.43 44.36 -17.49
N SER A 10 -42.81 44.86 -16.32
CA SER A 10 -42.20 44.40 -15.06
C SER A 10 -42.56 42.91 -14.88
N LEU A 11 -41.59 42.06 -14.97
CA LEU A 11 -41.75 40.64 -14.56
C LEU A 11 -42.37 40.65 -13.15
N ASP A 12 -43.45 39.90 -12.97
CA ASP A 12 -44.10 39.81 -11.68
C ASP A 12 -43.14 39.18 -10.65
N GLU A 13 -43.35 39.45 -9.38
CA GLU A 13 -42.49 39.03 -8.28
C GLU A 13 -42.35 37.52 -8.24
N GLU A 14 -43.37 36.77 -8.66
CA GLU A 14 -43.38 35.32 -8.68
C GLU A 14 -42.47 34.79 -9.80
N THR A 15 -42.43 35.40 -10.95
CA THR A 15 -41.51 35.06 -12.05
C THR A 15 -40.07 35.41 -11.69
N ARG A 16 -39.82 36.51 -10.99
CA ARG A 16 -38.49 36.85 -10.46
C ARG A 16 -38.04 35.87 -9.38
N ALA A 17 -38.95 35.46 -8.51
CA ALA A 17 -38.64 34.45 -7.49
C ALA A 17 -38.36 33.06 -8.10
N ARG A 18 -38.99 32.67 -9.18
CA ARG A 18 -38.73 31.43 -9.91
C ARG A 18 -37.42 31.48 -10.69
N LEU A 19 -37.11 32.63 -11.34
CA LEU A 19 -35.84 32.84 -12.06
C LEU A 19 -34.65 32.99 -11.10
N GLY A 20 -34.87 33.45 -9.86
CA GLY A 20 -33.85 33.59 -8.84
C GLY A 20 -33.55 32.31 -8.05
N LYS A 21 -34.37 31.26 -8.18
CA LYS A 21 -34.08 29.96 -7.57
C LYS A 21 -33.03 29.23 -8.42
N GLU A 22 -31.86 29.07 -7.86
CA GLU A 22 -30.84 28.21 -8.48
C GLU A 22 -31.43 26.80 -8.71
N PRO A 23 -31.11 26.16 -9.83
CA PRO A 23 -31.50 24.76 -10.05
C PRO A 23 -31.04 23.93 -8.86
N VAL A 24 -31.92 23.04 -8.33
CA VAL A 24 -31.64 22.17 -7.19
C VAL A 24 -30.31 21.43 -7.36
N LEU A 25 -29.95 21.07 -8.58
CA LEU A 25 -28.69 20.43 -8.92
C LEU A 25 -27.46 21.32 -8.59
N VAL A 26 -27.58 22.64 -8.81
CA VAL A 26 -26.50 23.60 -8.53
C VAL A 26 -26.33 23.79 -7.02
N GLU A 27 -27.42 23.82 -6.27
CA GLU A 27 -27.43 23.91 -4.81
C GLU A 27 -26.75 22.68 -4.20
N TYR A 28 -27.11 21.46 -4.64
CA TYR A 28 -26.43 20.24 -4.21
C TYR A 28 -24.96 20.22 -4.61
N ALA A 29 -24.64 20.59 -5.86
CA ALA A 29 -23.26 20.65 -6.32
C ALA A 29 -22.41 21.57 -5.44
N ARG A 30 -22.94 22.77 -5.10
CA ARG A 30 -22.26 23.73 -4.23
C ARG A 30 -22.07 23.19 -2.82
N SER A 31 -23.08 22.50 -2.27
CA SER A 31 -23.04 21.93 -0.90
C SER A 31 -22.06 20.75 -0.79
N PHE A 32 -22.03 19.87 -1.79
CA PHE A 32 -21.17 18.68 -1.77
C PHE A 32 -19.77 18.93 -2.30
N PHE A 33 -19.56 19.94 -3.13
CA PHE A 33 -18.25 20.23 -3.75
C PHE A 33 -17.10 20.34 -2.74
N PRO A 34 -17.22 21.07 -1.62
CA PRO A 34 -16.12 21.14 -0.64
C PRO A 34 -15.80 19.77 -0.03
N VAL A 35 -16.82 18.97 0.28
CA VAL A 35 -16.64 17.64 0.85
C VAL A 35 -15.96 16.70 -0.14
N ILE A 36 -16.46 16.70 -1.38
CA ILE A 36 -15.86 15.89 -2.46
C ILE A 36 -14.42 16.32 -2.71
N LEU A 37 -14.15 17.64 -2.73
CA LEU A 37 -12.80 18.17 -2.93
C LEU A 37 -11.86 17.75 -1.79
N ILE A 38 -12.31 17.84 -0.54
CA ILE A 38 -11.52 17.43 0.63
C ILE A 38 -11.24 15.92 0.55
N VAL A 39 -12.25 15.09 0.31
CA VAL A 39 -12.08 13.64 0.17
C VAL A 39 -11.15 13.31 -0.98
N PHE A 40 -11.30 13.98 -2.12
CA PHE A 40 -10.42 13.82 -3.28
C PHE A 40 -8.97 14.19 -2.94
N MET A 41 -8.75 15.32 -2.27
CA MET A 41 -7.42 15.73 -1.82
C MET A 41 -6.82 14.74 -0.82
N LEU A 42 -7.59 14.31 0.18
CA LEU A 42 -7.14 13.31 1.15
C LEU A 42 -6.73 12.01 0.46
N ARG A 43 -7.58 11.47 -0.40
CA ARG A 43 -7.32 10.22 -1.12
C ARG A 43 -6.16 10.35 -2.13
N SER A 44 -6.05 11.49 -2.82
CA SER A 44 -5.01 11.69 -3.84
C SER A 44 -3.63 11.86 -3.23
N PHE A 45 -3.55 12.46 -2.04
CA PHE A 45 -2.27 12.88 -1.47
C PHE A 45 -1.92 12.20 -0.13
N LEU A 46 -2.87 11.90 0.74
CA LEU A 46 -2.56 11.48 2.11
C LEU A 46 -2.58 9.98 2.32
N VAL A 47 -3.73 9.37 2.16
CA VAL A 47 -3.97 7.99 2.59
C VAL A 47 -4.84 7.26 1.57
N GLU A 48 -4.43 6.06 1.21
CA GLU A 48 -5.19 5.19 0.33
C GLU A 48 -5.55 3.89 1.04
N PRO A 49 -6.86 3.50 1.06
CA PRO A 49 -7.25 2.20 1.57
C PRO A 49 -6.93 1.11 0.55
N PHE A 50 -6.25 0.06 1.00
CA PHE A 50 -5.96 -1.15 0.24
C PHE A 50 -6.59 -2.36 0.92
N ARG A 51 -7.16 -3.26 0.12
CA ARG A 51 -7.62 -4.57 0.59
C ARG A 51 -6.53 -5.60 0.34
N ILE A 52 -6.22 -6.42 1.33
CA ILE A 52 -5.23 -7.48 1.23
C ILE A 52 -5.85 -8.69 0.53
N PRO A 53 -5.37 -9.05 -0.68
CA PRO A 53 -5.97 -10.14 -1.45
C PRO A 53 -5.37 -11.52 -1.17
N SER A 54 -4.20 -11.59 -0.52
CA SER A 54 -3.43 -12.82 -0.37
C SER A 54 -2.82 -12.99 1.01
N GLY A 55 -2.50 -14.25 1.37
CA GLY A 55 -1.89 -14.59 2.65
C GLY A 55 -0.38 -14.44 2.72
N SER A 56 0.28 -13.77 1.77
CA SER A 56 1.76 -13.69 1.73
C SER A 56 2.38 -12.89 2.88
N MET A 57 1.58 -12.10 3.58
CA MET A 57 1.99 -11.28 4.73
C MET A 57 1.46 -11.81 6.08
N ILE A 58 0.84 -12.98 6.10
CA ILE A 58 0.46 -13.65 7.34
C ILE A 58 1.72 -13.92 8.19
N PRO A 59 1.68 -13.66 9.49
CA PRO A 59 0.54 -13.32 10.34
C PRO A 59 0.32 -11.80 10.50
N THR A 60 1.15 -10.98 9.90
CA THR A 60 1.09 -9.52 10.05
C THR A 60 -0.17 -8.92 9.41
N LEU A 61 -0.54 -9.41 8.24
CA LEU A 61 -1.73 -8.99 7.50
C LEU A 61 -2.47 -10.23 6.99
N TRP A 62 -3.78 -10.24 7.19
CA TRP A 62 -4.65 -11.33 6.77
C TRP A 62 -5.37 -11.00 5.46
N THR A 63 -5.73 -12.05 4.71
CA THR A 63 -6.61 -11.89 3.55
C THR A 63 -7.93 -11.27 4.00
N GLY A 64 -8.38 -10.21 3.31
CA GLY A 64 -9.58 -9.46 3.68
C GLY A 64 -9.33 -8.25 4.58
N ASP A 65 -8.13 -8.08 5.12
CA ASP A 65 -7.76 -6.86 5.84
C ASP A 65 -7.80 -5.64 4.91
N PHE A 66 -8.34 -4.54 5.44
CA PHE A 66 -8.24 -3.22 4.85
C PHE A 66 -7.21 -2.41 5.61
N ILE A 67 -6.18 -2.00 4.91
CA ILE A 67 -5.08 -1.20 5.46
C ILE A 67 -5.12 0.23 4.93
N LEU A 68 -4.62 1.16 5.73
CA LEU A 68 -4.37 2.53 5.30
C LEU A 68 -2.90 2.68 4.91
N VAL A 69 -2.67 3.14 3.68
CA VAL A 69 -1.33 3.33 3.12
C VAL A 69 -0.99 4.81 3.08
N ASN A 70 0.08 5.18 3.77
CA ASN A 70 0.61 6.54 3.77
C ASN A 70 1.47 6.76 2.51
N LYS A 71 0.93 7.51 1.56
CA LYS A 71 1.60 7.83 0.28
C LYS A 71 2.76 8.83 0.43
N PHE A 72 2.73 9.67 1.46
CA PHE A 72 3.80 10.64 1.72
C PHE A 72 5.03 10.08 2.39
N ALA A 73 4.95 8.87 2.94
CA ALA A 73 6.06 8.29 3.70
C ALA A 73 7.40 8.37 2.95
N TYR A 74 7.35 8.28 1.61
CA TYR A 74 8.53 8.22 0.75
C TYR A 74 8.63 9.37 -0.26
N GLY A 75 7.77 10.38 -0.12
CA GLY A 75 7.78 11.58 -0.95
C GLY A 75 6.45 11.88 -1.61
N ILE A 76 6.30 13.11 -2.09
CA ILE A 76 5.10 13.54 -2.83
C ILE A 76 5.29 13.19 -4.29
N ARG A 77 4.33 12.45 -4.85
CA ARG A 77 4.27 12.12 -6.28
C ARG A 77 3.03 12.70 -6.92
N LEU A 78 3.16 13.18 -8.15
CA LEU A 78 2.01 13.63 -8.94
C LEU A 78 1.11 12.43 -9.27
N PRO A 79 -0.22 12.52 -9.02
CA PRO A 79 -1.13 11.37 -9.16
C PRO A 79 -1.15 10.72 -10.55
N ILE A 80 -0.99 11.50 -11.62
CA ILE A 80 -1.08 11.01 -13.01
C ILE A 80 0.31 10.64 -13.57
N LEU A 81 1.30 11.48 -13.32
CA LEU A 81 2.65 11.34 -13.90
C LEU A 81 3.57 10.49 -13.05
N ASN A 82 3.19 10.14 -11.82
CA ASN A 82 4.01 9.44 -10.83
C ASN A 82 5.40 10.07 -10.64
N ALA A 83 5.59 11.32 -11.06
CA ALA A 83 6.82 12.05 -10.89
C ALA A 83 6.98 12.49 -9.44
N LYS A 84 8.12 12.15 -8.81
CA LYS A 84 8.45 12.56 -7.44
C LYS A 84 8.80 14.04 -7.42
N ILE A 85 7.99 14.85 -6.75
CA ILE A 85 8.20 16.30 -6.63
C ILE A 85 9.07 16.63 -5.42
N MET A 86 8.86 15.88 -4.31
CA MET A 86 9.53 16.13 -3.05
C MET A 86 9.95 14.81 -2.40
N ASN A 87 11.18 14.77 -1.90
CA ASN A 87 11.66 13.65 -1.08
C ASN A 87 11.35 13.95 0.39
N ILE A 88 10.60 13.06 1.06
CA ILE A 88 10.24 13.21 2.48
C ILE A 88 10.97 12.15 3.31
N GLY A 89 11.13 10.95 2.77
CA GLY A 89 11.79 9.85 3.43
C GLY A 89 12.10 8.71 2.49
N GLU A 90 12.77 7.70 3.03
CA GLU A 90 13.13 6.48 2.32
C GLU A 90 12.60 5.26 3.07
N PRO A 91 12.26 4.16 2.36
CA PRO A 91 11.94 2.89 3.00
C PRO A 91 13.08 2.42 3.91
N LYS A 92 12.72 2.02 5.11
CA LYS A 92 13.65 1.45 6.08
C LYS A 92 13.41 -0.04 6.25
N ARG A 93 14.44 -0.81 6.60
CA ARG A 93 14.28 -2.23 6.94
C ARG A 93 13.16 -2.42 7.95
N GLY A 94 12.34 -3.45 7.71
CA GLY A 94 11.17 -3.75 8.52
C GLY A 94 9.92 -2.94 8.18
N ASP A 95 9.97 -1.94 7.29
CA ASP A 95 8.75 -1.28 6.83
C ASP A 95 7.91 -2.22 5.96
N VAL A 96 6.61 -2.23 6.16
CA VAL A 96 5.67 -2.88 5.24
C VAL A 96 5.24 -1.86 4.19
N VAL A 97 5.42 -2.21 2.91
CA VAL A 97 5.29 -1.27 1.80
C VAL A 97 4.37 -1.83 0.73
N VAL A 98 3.48 -0.98 0.22
CA VAL A 98 2.71 -1.24 -1.00
C VAL A 98 3.50 -0.68 -2.18
N PHE A 99 3.60 -1.48 -3.24
CA PHE A 99 4.33 -1.12 -4.44
C PHE A 99 3.72 -1.80 -5.68
N ARG A 100 3.96 -1.22 -6.84
CA ARG A 100 3.59 -1.82 -8.13
C ARG A 100 4.55 -2.94 -8.45
N TYR A 101 4.01 -4.10 -8.79
CA TYR A 101 4.79 -5.28 -9.12
C TYR A 101 5.74 -4.98 -10.31
N PRO A 102 7.05 -5.27 -10.20
CA PRO A 102 8.01 -4.87 -11.24
C PRO A 102 7.77 -5.47 -12.62
N GLU A 103 7.27 -6.72 -12.69
CA GLU A 103 7.00 -7.40 -13.96
C GLU A 103 5.63 -7.03 -14.53
N ASP A 104 4.68 -6.60 -13.67
CA ASP A 104 3.35 -6.12 -14.08
C ASP A 104 2.93 -4.93 -13.20
N PRO A 105 3.27 -3.69 -13.57
CA PRO A 105 2.95 -2.49 -12.79
C PRO A 105 1.45 -2.16 -12.67
N SER A 106 0.57 -2.91 -13.31
CA SER A 106 -0.89 -2.81 -13.11
C SER A 106 -1.36 -3.48 -11.83
N THR A 107 -0.52 -4.35 -11.24
CA THR A 107 -0.81 -5.11 -10.04
C THR A 107 -0.04 -4.55 -8.84
N ASP A 108 -0.75 -4.27 -7.74
CA ASP A 108 -0.14 -3.83 -6.50
C ASP A 108 0.21 -5.01 -5.60
N TYR A 109 1.43 -5.00 -5.06
CA TYR A 109 1.94 -5.96 -4.09
C TYR A 109 2.19 -5.27 -2.75
N ILE A 110 2.14 -6.06 -1.69
CA ILE A 110 2.52 -5.64 -0.34
C ILE A 110 3.54 -6.62 0.23
N LYS A 111 4.68 -6.11 0.68
CA LYS A 111 5.77 -6.89 1.27
C LYS A 111 6.52 -6.07 2.31
N ARG A 112 7.40 -6.74 3.03
CA ARG A 112 8.30 -6.12 4.00
C ARG A 112 9.66 -5.82 3.38
N VAL A 113 10.18 -4.63 3.63
CA VAL A 113 11.55 -4.25 3.26
C VAL A 113 12.55 -5.04 4.09
N ILE A 114 13.35 -5.86 3.43
CA ILE A 114 14.46 -6.61 4.04
C ILE A 114 15.79 -5.93 3.73
N GLY A 115 15.99 -5.59 2.45
CA GLY A 115 17.22 -4.94 1.99
C GLY A 115 16.97 -3.55 1.44
N VAL A 116 17.87 -2.62 1.78
CA VAL A 116 17.93 -1.26 1.26
C VAL A 116 19.12 -1.10 0.32
N PRO A 117 19.21 -0.02 -0.50
CA PRO A 117 20.29 0.19 -1.45
C PRO A 117 21.69 -0.03 -0.83
N GLY A 118 22.50 -0.86 -1.50
CA GLY A 118 23.85 -1.22 -1.07
C GLY A 118 23.95 -2.45 -0.16
N ASP A 119 22.84 -2.98 0.34
CA ASP A 119 22.87 -4.20 1.14
C ASP A 119 23.20 -5.44 0.31
N ARG A 120 23.94 -6.35 0.92
CA ARG A 120 24.10 -7.73 0.45
C ARG A 120 23.16 -8.62 1.24
N ILE A 121 22.17 -9.18 0.57
CA ILE A 121 21.19 -10.09 1.15
C ILE A 121 21.55 -11.50 0.74
N SER A 122 21.53 -12.44 1.69
CA SER A 122 21.52 -13.86 1.37
C SER A 122 20.45 -14.61 2.17
N TYR A 123 19.92 -15.67 1.59
CA TYR A 123 18.88 -16.49 2.20
C TYR A 123 19.28 -17.94 2.14
N HIS A 124 19.49 -18.56 3.30
CA HIS A 124 19.87 -19.94 3.45
C HIS A 124 19.15 -20.56 4.64
N ASP A 125 18.69 -21.78 4.48
CA ASP A 125 18.06 -22.57 5.56
C ASP A 125 16.94 -21.79 6.30
N LYS A 126 16.06 -21.12 5.53
CA LYS A 126 14.96 -20.30 6.05
C LYS A 126 15.42 -19.04 6.82
N THR A 127 16.69 -18.70 6.80
CA THR A 127 17.27 -17.54 7.50
C THR A 127 17.77 -16.49 6.51
N VAL A 128 17.41 -15.25 6.79
CA VAL A 128 17.92 -14.07 6.08
C VAL A 128 19.25 -13.64 6.70
N PHE A 129 20.22 -13.33 5.85
CA PHE A 129 21.46 -12.67 6.26
C PHE A 129 21.54 -11.30 5.57
N ILE A 130 21.91 -10.30 6.30
CA ILE A 130 22.08 -8.93 5.82
C ILE A 130 23.53 -8.53 6.07
N ASN A 131 24.28 -8.25 5.00
CA ASN A 131 25.70 -7.91 5.07
C ASN A 131 26.52 -8.96 5.84
N GLY A 132 26.17 -10.23 5.69
CA GLY A 132 26.83 -11.34 6.35
C GLY A 132 26.37 -11.63 7.79
N VAL A 133 25.45 -10.82 8.34
CA VAL A 133 24.90 -11.02 9.68
C VAL A 133 23.52 -11.65 9.57
N ALA A 134 23.30 -12.77 10.26
CA ALA A 134 21.99 -13.41 10.32
C ALA A 134 20.96 -12.51 11.00
N ALA A 135 19.78 -12.39 10.41
CA ALA A 135 18.61 -11.85 11.08
C ALA A 135 18.23 -12.84 12.20
N GLY A 136 18.34 -12.38 13.46
CA GLY A 136 18.06 -13.23 14.61
C GLY A 136 16.61 -13.73 14.55
N GLN A 137 16.43 -15.06 14.63
CA GLN A 137 15.11 -15.70 14.66
C GLN A 137 14.90 -16.37 16.01
N GLN A 138 13.71 -16.18 16.58
CA GLN A 138 13.31 -16.80 17.85
C GLN A 138 11.97 -17.50 17.66
N PHE A 139 11.94 -18.79 17.96
CA PHE A 139 10.71 -19.59 17.93
C PHE A 139 9.71 -19.09 18.97
N VAL A 140 8.48 -18.86 18.55
CA VAL A 140 7.36 -18.40 19.39
C VAL A 140 6.40 -19.55 19.69
N GLY A 141 6.08 -20.36 18.69
CA GLY A 141 5.11 -21.44 18.85
C GLY A 141 4.74 -22.09 17.52
N PRO A 142 3.99 -23.21 17.58
CA PRO A 142 3.41 -23.81 16.39
C PRO A 142 2.35 -22.88 15.78
N TYR A 143 2.25 -22.91 14.45
CA TYR A 143 1.22 -22.21 13.70
C TYR A 143 0.27 -23.22 13.07
N THR A 144 -1.02 -23.10 13.37
CA THR A 144 -2.03 -24.08 12.96
C THR A 144 -3.15 -23.51 12.08
N GLU A 145 -3.14 -22.22 11.82
CA GLU A 145 -4.15 -21.61 10.97
C GLU A 145 -3.75 -21.64 9.50
N PHE A 146 -4.61 -22.28 8.67
CA PHE A 146 -4.36 -22.49 7.25
C PHE A 146 -5.50 -21.94 6.41
N PRO A 147 -5.28 -20.83 5.66
CA PRO A 147 -6.27 -20.32 4.71
C PRO A 147 -6.58 -21.29 3.56
N THR A 148 -5.70 -22.29 3.33
CA THR A 148 -5.81 -23.25 2.21
C THR A 148 -6.37 -24.62 2.61
N GLY A 149 -6.71 -24.82 3.89
CA GLY A 149 -7.31 -26.08 4.36
C GLY A 149 -6.36 -27.29 4.42
N ILE A 150 -5.10 -27.18 4.04
CA ILE A 150 -4.10 -28.25 4.13
C ILE A 150 -3.22 -27.99 5.36
N PRO A 151 -3.28 -28.85 6.39
CA PRO A 151 -2.43 -28.71 7.58
C PRO A 151 -0.97 -28.97 7.22
N LEU A 152 -0.19 -27.93 7.02
CA LEU A 152 1.27 -28.05 6.96
C LEU A 152 1.84 -27.72 8.35
N PRO A 153 2.77 -28.53 8.89
CA PRO A 153 3.46 -28.16 10.11
C PRO A 153 4.15 -26.82 9.92
N SER A 154 3.72 -25.83 10.66
CA SER A 154 4.22 -24.47 10.53
C SER A 154 4.59 -23.94 11.90
N ARG A 155 5.45 -22.94 11.93
CA ARG A 155 5.90 -22.30 13.16
C ARG A 155 5.93 -20.78 13.01
N LEU A 156 5.59 -20.12 14.09
CA LEU A 156 5.78 -18.69 14.25
C LEU A 156 7.17 -18.42 14.78
N GLU A 157 7.83 -17.45 14.18
CA GLU A 157 9.12 -16.95 14.66
C GLU A 157 9.08 -15.42 14.71
N VAL A 158 9.81 -14.86 15.67
CA VAL A 158 10.14 -13.42 15.69
C VAL A 158 11.48 -13.26 15.01
N GLU A 159 11.51 -12.44 13.95
CA GLU A 159 12.75 -12.07 13.27
C GLU A 159 13.14 -10.64 13.60
N SER A 160 14.44 -10.43 13.84
CA SER A 160 15.01 -9.12 14.14
C SER A 160 15.74 -8.58 12.93
N LEU A 161 15.25 -7.45 12.39
CA LEU A 161 15.84 -6.71 11.29
C LEU A 161 16.48 -5.42 11.81
N GLY A 162 17.63 -5.54 12.45
CA GLY A 162 18.23 -4.44 13.23
C GLY A 162 17.42 -4.17 14.50
N GLU A 163 16.95 -2.95 14.67
CA GLU A 163 16.14 -2.55 15.84
C GLU A 163 14.66 -2.97 15.74
N LYS A 164 14.20 -3.36 14.55
CA LYS A 164 12.80 -3.75 14.33
C LYS A 164 12.63 -5.25 14.41
N GLN A 165 11.59 -5.66 15.12
CA GLN A 165 11.16 -7.04 15.19
C GLN A 165 9.80 -7.22 14.52
N HIS A 166 9.58 -8.39 13.95
CA HIS A 166 8.30 -8.78 13.39
C HIS A 166 8.11 -10.28 13.48
N ILE A 167 6.87 -10.71 13.38
CA ILE A 167 6.51 -12.12 13.40
C ILE A 167 6.44 -12.61 11.95
N LEU A 168 6.90 -13.83 11.72
CA LEU A 168 6.83 -14.51 10.43
C LEU A 168 6.38 -15.96 10.59
N VAL A 169 5.93 -16.55 9.49
CA VAL A 169 5.57 -17.97 9.40
C VAL A 169 6.57 -18.70 8.52
N ILE A 170 7.06 -19.83 9.04
CA ILE A 170 7.90 -20.79 8.33
C ILE A 170 7.22 -22.14 8.28
N HIS A 171 7.30 -22.81 7.13
CA HIS A 171 6.88 -24.20 6.92
C HIS A 171 8.12 -25.09 6.78
N PRO A 172 8.62 -25.72 7.84
CA PRO A 172 9.92 -26.40 7.84
C PRO A 172 10.03 -27.54 6.84
N GLY A 173 8.93 -28.25 6.58
CA GLY A 173 8.87 -29.37 5.63
C GLY A 173 8.64 -28.97 4.17
N PHE A 174 8.49 -27.67 3.89
CA PHE A 174 8.27 -27.19 2.54
C PHE A 174 9.61 -26.82 1.92
N ALA A 175 10.08 -27.66 0.99
CA ALA A 175 11.19 -27.32 0.11
C ALA A 175 10.68 -26.31 -0.92
N GLY A 176 10.74 -25.03 -0.57
CA GLY A 176 10.34 -23.94 -1.45
C GLY A 176 11.26 -23.80 -2.65
N ARG A 177 10.73 -23.32 -3.78
CA ARG A 177 11.48 -23.03 -5.01
C ARG A 177 12.65 -22.05 -4.83
N LEU A 178 12.71 -21.34 -3.67
CA LEU A 178 13.52 -20.14 -3.41
C LEU A 178 14.31 -20.29 -2.11
N GLU A 179 14.87 -21.47 -1.85
CA GLU A 179 15.49 -21.78 -0.55
C GLU A 179 16.87 -21.15 -0.35
N GLN A 180 17.58 -20.80 -1.44
CA GLN A 180 18.93 -20.25 -1.33
C GLN A 180 19.20 -19.22 -2.43
N GLY A 181 19.91 -18.17 -2.06
CA GLY A 181 20.32 -17.14 -3.00
C GLY A 181 21.09 -16.00 -2.36
N GLU A 182 21.81 -15.26 -3.19
CA GLU A 182 22.49 -14.02 -2.80
C GLU A 182 22.14 -12.90 -3.78
N TRP A 183 21.91 -11.72 -3.22
CA TRP A 183 21.51 -10.54 -3.98
C TRP A 183 22.21 -9.30 -3.41
N THR A 184 22.74 -8.47 -4.30
CA THR A 184 23.23 -7.13 -3.91
C THR A 184 22.20 -6.11 -4.36
N VAL A 185 21.65 -5.38 -3.41
CA VAL A 185 20.56 -4.40 -3.65
C VAL A 185 21.13 -3.20 -4.42
N PRO A 186 20.66 -2.92 -5.64
CA PRO A 186 21.17 -1.80 -6.44
C PRO A 186 20.72 -0.46 -5.86
N GLN A 187 21.39 0.62 -6.25
CA GLN A 187 20.95 1.98 -5.93
C GLN A 187 19.54 2.22 -6.51
N GLY A 188 18.66 2.80 -5.68
CA GLY A 188 17.26 3.03 -6.05
C GLY A 188 16.40 1.77 -6.12
N GLY A 189 16.88 0.63 -5.59
CA GLY A 189 16.14 -0.63 -5.50
C GLY A 189 15.96 -1.08 -4.05
N TYR A 190 14.98 -1.95 -3.82
CA TYR A 190 14.68 -2.54 -2.52
C TYR A 190 14.46 -4.04 -2.65
N PHE A 191 14.92 -4.80 -1.66
CA PHE A 191 14.66 -6.23 -1.57
C PHE A 191 13.52 -6.48 -0.59
N MET A 192 12.46 -7.09 -1.08
CA MET A 192 11.19 -7.24 -0.38
C MET A 192 10.89 -8.72 -0.14
N MET A 193 10.43 -9.07 1.07
CA MET A 193 9.96 -10.43 1.36
C MET A 193 8.60 -10.40 2.07
N GLY A 194 7.84 -11.48 1.88
CA GLY A 194 6.63 -11.71 2.66
C GLY A 194 6.93 -12.29 4.04
N ASP A 195 6.05 -12.00 4.99
CA ASP A 195 6.15 -12.56 6.35
C ASP A 195 5.74 -14.04 6.38
N ASN A 196 4.92 -14.50 5.44
CA ASN A 196 4.66 -15.91 5.16
C ASN A 196 5.74 -16.44 4.20
N ARG A 197 6.92 -16.74 4.75
CA ARG A 197 8.17 -16.99 4.02
C ARG A 197 8.04 -17.97 2.87
N ASP A 198 7.38 -19.08 3.10
CA ASP A 198 7.28 -20.17 2.13
C ASP A 198 6.06 -20.06 1.20
N ASN A 199 5.15 -19.14 1.51
CA ASN A 199 3.96 -18.85 0.72
C ASN A 199 3.94 -17.39 0.22
N SER A 200 5.07 -16.92 -0.29
CA SER A 200 5.23 -15.56 -0.79
C SER A 200 5.98 -15.55 -2.11
N ASN A 201 5.34 -14.95 -3.12
CA ASN A 201 6.03 -14.54 -4.35
C ASN A 201 6.66 -13.16 -4.10
N ASP A 202 7.97 -13.10 -3.92
CA ASP A 202 8.69 -11.91 -3.48
C ASP A 202 10.05 -11.76 -4.19
N SER A 203 10.91 -10.86 -3.70
CA SER A 203 12.18 -10.53 -4.34
C SER A 203 13.11 -11.71 -4.55
N ARG A 204 12.92 -12.80 -3.85
CA ARG A 204 13.67 -14.04 -4.08
C ARG A 204 13.36 -14.64 -5.47
N ALA A 205 12.15 -14.39 -5.99
CA ALA A 205 11.71 -14.88 -7.30
C ALA A 205 11.99 -13.90 -8.44
N TRP A 206 11.62 -12.64 -8.24
CA TRP A 206 11.57 -11.62 -9.30
C TRP A 206 12.57 -10.46 -9.10
N GLY A 207 13.40 -10.47 -8.05
CA GLY A 207 14.46 -9.49 -7.83
C GLY A 207 14.02 -8.23 -7.09
N PHE A 208 14.44 -7.06 -7.54
CA PHE A 208 14.32 -5.81 -6.79
C PHE A 208 13.12 -4.98 -7.19
N VAL A 209 12.57 -4.25 -6.21
CA VAL A 209 11.54 -3.22 -6.45
C VAL A 209 12.24 -1.89 -6.69
N PRO A 210 12.11 -1.28 -7.87
CA PRO A 210 12.60 0.06 -8.10
C PRO A 210 11.85 1.09 -7.24
N GLU A 211 12.55 2.13 -6.79
CA GLU A 211 11.95 3.21 -5.99
C GLU A 211 10.72 3.85 -6.67
N LYS A 212 10.75 3.98 -7.99
CA LYS A 212 9.62 4.52 -8.78
C LYS A 212 8.33 3.72 -8.66
N ASN A 213 8.43 2.44 -8.27
CA ASN A 213 7.29 1.55 -8.11
C ASN A 213 6.64 1.65 -6.72
N LEU A 214 7.27 2.32 -5.76
CA LEU A 214 6.72 2.46 -4.41
C LEU A 214 5.45 3.29 -4.44
N VAL A 215 4.40 2.80 -3.78
CA VAL A 215 3.11 3.49 -3.61
C VAL A 215 3.08 4.18 -2.25
N GLY A 216 3.43 3.45 -1.17
CA GLY A 216 3.46 4.03 0.16
C GLY A 216 3.72 3.01 1.27
N LYS A 217 3.81 3.52 2.50
CA LYS A 217 4.02 2.71 3.69
C LYS A 217 2.68 2.28 4.27
N ALA A 218 2.53 0.98 4.53
CA ALA A 218 1.39 0.46 5.26
C ALA A 218 1.41 0.99 6.70
N GLY A 219 0.33 1.63 7.13
CA GLY A 219 0.20 2.26 8.43
C GLY A 219 -0.54 1.37 9.42
N MET A 220 -1.85 1.21 9.24
CA MET A 220 -2.70 0.48 10.18
C MET A 220 -3.78 -0.32 9.45
N ILE A 221 -4.22 -1.41 10.08
CA ILE A 221 -5.43 -2.13 9.70
C ILE A 221 -6.59 -1.36 10.33
N TRP A 222 -7.57 -0.97 9.52
CA TRP A 222 -8.74 -0.23 10.03
C TRP A 222 -10.02 -1.05 9.97
N MET A 223 -10.04 -2.11 9.16
CA MET A 223 -11.18 -3.01 9.05
C MET A 223 -10.71 -4.39 8.52
N ASN A 224 -11.37 -5.45 8.96
CA ASN A 224 -11.29 -6.77 8.36
C ASN A 224 -12.69 -7.18 7.92
N TRP A 225 -12.82 -7.66 6.69
CA TRP A 225 -14.06 -8.21 6.16
C TRP A 225 -13.74 -9.52 5.44
N ASN A 226 -14.06 -10.59 6.13
CA ASN A 226 -14.07 -11.97 5.59
C ASN A 226 -15.49 -12.43 5.39
#